data_b5403c61a4774b3d51d914fb0a07536d
#
_entry.id   b5403c61a4774b3d51d914fb0a07536d
#
_cell.length_a   1.000
_cell.length_b   1.000
_cell.length_c   1.000
_cell.angle_alpha   90.00
_cell.angle_beta   90.00
_cell.angle_gamma   90.00
#
_symmetry.space_group_name_H-M   'P 1'
#
loop_
_entity.id
_entity.type
_entity.pdbx_description
1 polymer ?
#
loop_
_entity_poly.entity_id
_entity_poly.type
_entity_poly.pdbx_seq_one_letter_code
_entity_poly.pdbx_strand_id
1 'polypeptide(L)'
;MKALLEESLYGQMDLIVVGEVEPLKRHIEACRLPVSVSENTISLPNGLQVPLQVVPALEDQDWQFGKVSSVTGLACYRYAEAAIEMAKSQSVTAVVAAPHTEAAVNAAGIQFRGYPGLVAELTGTPADKTFLMLMSPVYRVVNVTLHEPLKEALIRLDGPLILNALRATRDALIALGLPGGRIGVCGLNPHAGEGGLMGAEEGLFIRSAIGDAVEEGINAYGPYGADALFADREFDAYLAMYHDQGHIPIKVASPRQASAITIGTPVLFGSVAHGSALDIAGKGLATPAAMVQALKNIANGK
;
A
#
# COMPACT_ATOMS: atom_id res chain seq x y z
N MET A 1 9.42 7.16 13.43
CA MET A 1 9.89 7.33 14.82
C MET A 1 8.76 7.29 15.85
N LYS A 2 7.73 8.21 15.83
CA LYS A 2 6.62 8.15 16.82
C LYS A 2 5.88 6.81 16.84
N ALA A 3 5.69 6.15 15.70
CA ALA A 3 5.04 4.84 15.66
C ALA A 3 5.79 3.77 16.46
N LEU A 4 7.12 3.87 16.58
CA LEU A 4 7.91 2.95 17.40
C LEU A 4 7.65 3.08 18.90
N LEU A 5 6.98 4.15 19.36
CA LEU A 5 6.60 4.33 20.77
C LEU A 5 5.29 3.60 21.13
N GLU A 6 4.61 3.00 20.13
CA GLU A 6 3.37 2.27 20.33
C GLU A 6 3.65 0.84 20.81
N GLU A 7 3.49 0.61 22.10
CA GLU A 7 3.76 -0.69 22.73
C GLU A 7 2.96 -1.85 22.11
N SER A 8 1.78 -1.56 21.58
CA SER A 8 0.91 -2.56 20.95
C SER A 8 1.47 -3.17 19.65
N LEU A 9 2.58 -2.67 19.12
CA LEU A 9 3.27 -3.26 17.96
C LEU A 9 4.18 -4.42 18.37
N TYR A 10 4.77 -4.32 19.57
CA TYR A 10 5.74 -5.30 20.05
C TYR A 10 5.05 -6.56 20.57
N GLY A 11 5.63 -7.72 20.27
CA GLY A 11 5.00 -9.02 20.52
C GLY A 11 4.07 -9.50 19.39
N GLN A 12 3.75 -8.62 18.43
CA GLN A 12 3.02 -8.98 17.22
C GLN A 12 3.94 -9.04 15.99
N MET A 13 5.02 -8.25 16.00
CA MET A 13 5.97 -8.18 14.89
C MET A 13 7.35 -7.74 15.37
N ASP A 14 8.38 -8.15 14.65
CA ASP A 14 9.73 -7.63 14.76
C ASP A 14 9.92 -6.51 13.73
N LEU A 15 10.41 -5.35 14.19
CA LEU A 15 10.56 -4.18 13.36
C LEU A 15 12.04 -3.92 13.06
N ILE A 16 12.33 -3.59 11.80
CA ILE A 16 13.62 -3.06 11.35
C ILE A 16 13.34 -1.71 10.67
N VAL A 17 14.06 -0.67 11.05
CA VAL A 17 13.98 0.63 10.37
C VAL A 17 15.06 0.67 9.28
N VAL A 18 14.69 1.15 8.08
CA VAL A 18 15.65 1.40 6.99
C VAL A 18 15.82 2.92 6.82
N GLY A 19 17.04 3.41 6.85
CA GLY A 19 17.32 4.84 6.75
C GLY A 19 18.74 5.20 7.16
N GLU A 20 18.96 6.45 7.59
CA GLU A 20 20.26 6.96 8.03
C GLU A 20 20.21 7.54 9.44
N VAL A 21 21.33 7.45 10.13
CA VAL A 21 21.49 7.91 11.54
C VAL A 21 21.26 9.41 11.64
N GLU A 22 21.90 10.21 10.82
CA GLU A 22 21.88 11.67 10.92
C GLU A 22 20.49 12.29 10.68
N PRO A 23 19.74 11.92 9.62
CA PRO A 23 18.36 12.38 9.46
C PRO A 23 17.45 11.99 10.63
N LEU A 24 17.64 10.79 11.18
CA LEU A 24 16.87 10.33 12.34
C LEU A 24 17.21 11.17 13.59
N LYS A 25 18.50 11.44 13.88
CA LYS A 25 18.92 12.31 14.98
C LYS A 25 18.31 13.69 14.88
N ARG A 26 18.40 14.34 13.73
CA ARG A 26 17.81 15.67 13.50
C ARG A 26 16.30 15.69 13.74
N HIS A 27 15.56 14.64 13.31
CA HIS A 27 14.12 14.54 13.55
C HIS A 27 13.80 14.28 15.04
N ILE A 28 14.56 13.43 15.70
CA ILE A 28 14.42 13.13 17.14
C ILE A 28 14.57 14.42 17.94
N GLU A 29 15.63 15.17 17.69
CA GLU A 29 15.92 16.42 18.35
C GLU A 29 14.86 17.50 18.07
N ALA A 30 14.57 17.77 16.79
CA ALA A 30 13.59 18.78 16.39
C ALA A 30 12.18 18.49 16.94
N CYS A 31 11.79 17.22 16.99
CA CYS A 31 10.48 16.79 17.49
C CYS A 31 10.49 16.45 18.99
N ARG A 32 11.62 16.55 19.68
CA ARG A 32 11.81 16.22 21.10
C ARG A 32 11.29 14.82 21.44
N LEU A 33 11.63 13.84 20.61
CA LEU A 33 11.18 12.47 20.83
C LEU A 33 12.03 11.78 21.92
N PRO A 34 11.42 10.98 22.80
CA PRO A 34 12.13 10.29 23.89
C PRO A 34 12.79 9.00 23.38
N VAL A 35 13.53 9.07 22.29
CA VAL A 35 14.25 7.95 21.68
C VAL A 35 15.67 8.40 21.36
N SER A 36 16.61 7.46 21.26
CA SER A 36 17.96 7.73 20.79
C SER A 36 18.32 6.81 19.64
N VAL A 37 19.27 7.23 18.80
CA VAL A 37 19.76 6.44 17.68
C VAL A 37 21.29 6.39 17.72
N SER A 38 21.84 5.21 17.59
CA SER A 38 23.26 4.90 17.42
C SER A 38 23.52 4.36 16.02
N GLU A 39 24.71 3.83 15.76
CA GLU A 39 25.14 3.40 14.41
C GLU A 39 24.13 2.46 13.70
N ASN A 40 23.55 1.53 14.42
CA ASN A 40 22.64 0.51 13.83
C ASN A 40 21.43 0.18 14.73
N THR A 41 21.12 1.03 15.70
CA THR A 41 20.08 0.73 16.69
C THR A 41 19.34 1.98 17.12
N ILE A 42 18.03 1.84 17.27
CA ILE A 42 17.15 2.85 17.87
C ILE A 42 16.73 2.33 19.24
N SER A 43 17.07 3.08 20.29
CA SER A 43 16.73 2.73 21.68
C SER A 43 15.48 3.47 22.13
N LEU A 44 14.51 2.75 22.68
CA LEU A 44 13.22 3.26 23.14
C LEU A 44 13.23 3.48 24.66
N PRO A 45 12.35 4.33 25.23
CA PRO A 45 12.31 4.63 26.66
C PRO A 45 12.07 3.42 27.56
N ASN A 46 11.36 2.41 27.05
CA ASN A 46 11.06 1.16 27.76
C ASN A 46 12.19 0.12 27.69
N GLY A 47 13.36 0.48 27.16
CA GLY A 47 14.53 -0.38 27.03
C GLY A 47 14.54 -1.26 25.78
N LEU A 48 13.49 -1.27 24.98
CA LEU A 48 13.49 -2.01 23.71
C LEU A 48 14.47 -1.36 22.73
N GLN A 49 15.06 -2.21 21.91
CA GLN A 49 15.97 -1.83 20.83
C GLN A 49 15.40 -2.27 19.49
N VAL A 50 15.32 -1.34 18.53
CA VAL A 50 14.87 -1.59 17.17
C VAL A 50 16.09 -1.50 16.25
N PRO A 51 16.42 -2.54 15.48
CA PRO A 51 17.51 -2.49 14.52
C PRO A 51 17.31 -1.40 13.47
N LEU A 52 18.40 -0.75 13.10
CA LEU A 52 18.48 0.23 12.02
C LEU A 52 19.35 -0.35 10.90
N GLN A 53 18.76 -0.64 9.75
CA GLN A 53 19.49 -0.91 8.53
C GLN A 53 19.92 0.44 7.91
N VAL A 54 21.18 0.76 8.04
CA VAL A 54 21.74 2.00 7.51
C VAL A 54 21.94 1.90 6.01
N VAL A 55 21.43 2.90 5.29
CA VAL A 55 21.57 3.03 3.82
C VAL A 55 22.07 4.43 3.53
N PRO A 56 23.37 4.63 3.26
CA PRO A 56 23.97 5.95 2.99
C PRO A 56 23.37 6.59 1.73
N ALA A 57 22.73 7.75 1.88
CA ALA A 57 22.12 8.48 0.78
C ALA A 57 22.12 10.01 0.96
N LEU A 58 22.28 10.48 2.19
CA LEU A 58 22.27 11.91 2.56
C LEU A 58 23.59 12.38 3.19
N GLU A 59 24.60 11.52 3.29
CA GLU A 59 25.91 11.90 3.83
C GLU A 59 26.46 13.12 3.09
N ASP A 60 26.90 14.14 3.85
CA ASP A 60 27.47 15.39 3.35
C ASP A 60 26.54 16.22 2.43
N GLN A 61 25.25 15.89 2.37
CA GLN A 61 24.29 16.63 1.55
C GLN A 61 23.51 17.66 2.38
N ASP A 62 23.34 18.85 1.83
CA ASP A 62 22.48 19.86 2.45
C ASP A 62 21.01 19.59 2.18
N TRP A 63 20.21 19.43 3.25
CA TRP A 63 18.78 19.27 3.19
C TRP A 63 18.07 19.98 4.36
N GLN A 64 16.83 20.38 4.15
CA GLN A 64 16.05 21.15 5.11
C GLN A 64 14.68 20.53 5.33
N PHE A 65 14.17 20.60 6.56
CA PHE A 65 12.80 20.21 6.88
C PHE A 65 11.79 20.96 6.02
N GLY A 66 10.81 20.24 5.48
CA GLY A 66 9.72 20.81 4.73
C GLY A 66 10.08 21.29 3.32
N LYS A 67 11.30 21.05 2.84
CA LYS A 67 11.73 21.41 1.49
C LYS A 67 11.79 20.20 0.57
N VAL A 68 11.26 20.37 -0.62
CA VAL A 68 11.42 19.40 -1.71
C VAL A 68 12.83 19.54 -2.27
N SER A 69 13.57 18.44 -2.36
CA SER A 69 14.89 18.42 -3.01
C SER A 69 15.14 17.08 -3.68
N SER A 70 15.96 17.10 -4.75
CA SER A 70 16.39 15.88 -5.45
C SER A 70 17.19 14.94 -4.54
N VAL A 71 17.98 15.51 -3.62
CA VAL A 71 18.79 14.74 -2.68
C VAL A 71 17.91 13.90 -1.76
N THR A 72 16.90 14.52 -1.13
CA THR A 72 15.96 13.80 -0.25
C THR A 72 15.07 12.84 -1.05
N GLY A 73 14.78 13.14 -2.32
CA GLY A 73 14.06 12.25 -3.22
C GLY A 73 14.86 10.98 -3.55
N LEU A 74 16.14 11.15 -3.87
CA LEU A 74 17.05 10.02 -4.11
C LEU A 74 17.21 9.15 -2.86
N ALA A 75 17.35 9.76 -1.69
CA ALA A 75 17.43 9.03 -0.43
C ALA A 75 16.17 8.20 -0.16
N CYS A 76 14.99 8.80 -0.37
CA CYS A 76 13.71 8.10 -0.25
C CYS A 76 13.64 6.85 -1.17
N TYR A 77 14.09 7.00 -2.42
CA TYR A 77 14.16 5.88 -3.38
C TYR A 77 15.12 4.79 -2.87
N ARG A 78 16.34 5.14 -2.47
CA ARG A 78 17.35 4.17 -2.00
C ARG A 78 16.92 3.41 -0.76
N TYR A 79 16.23 4.07 0.18
CA TYR A 79 15.69 3.39 1.36
C TYR A 79 14.59 2.40 0.98
N ALA A 80 13.71 2.76 0.05
CA ALA A 80 12.68 1.87 -0.44
C ALA A 80 13.28 0.68 -1.22
N GLU A 81 14.28 0.93 -2.08
CA GLU A 81 15.02 -0.08 -2.81
C GLU A 81 15.67 -1.10 -1.86
N ALA A 82 16.41 -0.62 -0.86
CA ALA A 82 17.04 -1.49 0.14
C ALA A 82 16.02 -2.32 0.92
N ALA A 83 14.89 -1.72 1.33
CA ALA A 83 13.83 -2.44 2.02
C ALA A 83 13.17 -3.51 1.13
N ILE A 84 12.97 -3.22 -0.16
CA ILE A 84 12.44 -4.18 -1.14
C ILE A 84 13.42 -5.34 -1.35
N GLU A 85 14.73 -5.07 -1.45
CA GLU A 85 15.74 -6.13 -1.56
C GLU A 85 15.79 -7.02 -0.30
N MET A 86 15.62 -6.46 0.89
CA MET A 86 15.49 -7.23 2.13
C MET A 86 14.27 -8.17 2.09
N ALA A 87 13.15 -7.71 1.53
CA ALA A 87 11.95 -8.54 1.38
C ALA A 87 12.13 -9.61 0.29
N LYS A 88 12.77 -9.29 -0.84
CA LYS A 88 13.11 -10.25 -1.90
C LYS A 88 14.03 -11.36 -1.40
N SER A 89 15.02 -11.02 -0.56
CA SER A 89 15.91 -11.99 0.08
C SER A 89 15.30 -12.71 1.27
N GLN A 90 14.02 -12.46 1.58
CA GLN A 90 13.30 -13.04 2.73
C GLN A 90 13.92 -12.70 4.10
N SER A 91 14.76 -11.66 4.18
CA SER A 91 15.28 -11.15 5.45
C SER A 91 14.20 -10.45 6.27
N VAL A 92 13.15 -9.97 5.60
CA VAL A 92 11.91 -9.45 6.22
C VAL A 92 10.70 -10.00 5.46
N THR A 93 9.57 -10.11 6.14
CA THR A 93 8.33 -10.66 5.55
C THR A 93 7.51 -9.62 4.78
N ALA A 94 7.68 -8.34 5.09
CA ALA A 94 6.97 -7.25 4.45
C ALA A 94 7.71 -5.93 4.63
N VAL A 95 7.38 -4.95 3.81
CA VAL A 95 7.84 -3.55 3.90
C VAL A 95 6.65 -2.65 4.20
N VAL A 96 6.82 -1.69 5.12
CA VAL A 96 5.85 -0.61 5.34
C VAL A 96 6.56 0.73 5.19
N ALA A 97 6.28 1.40 4.09
CA ALA A 97 6.89 2.68 3.77
C ALA A 97 6.22 3.85 4.49
N ALA A 98 7.04 4.77 4.98
CA ALA A 98 6.60 6.07 5.44
C ALA A 98 6.05 6.92 4.27
N PRO A 99 5.31 8.03 4.54
CA PRO A 99 4.87 8.94 3.50
C PRO A 99 6.05 9.44 2.67
N HIS A 100 5.87 9.54 1.36
CA HIS A 100 6.86 10.06 0.42
C HIS A 100 6.37 11.33 -0.27
N THR A 101 7.29 12.04 -0.90
CA THR A 101 6.99 13.21 -1.74
C THR A 101 7.37 12.90 -3.18
N GLU A 102 6.37 12.62 -4.02
CA GLU A 102 6.61 12.27 -5.44
C GLU A 102 7.46 13.33 -6.16
N ALA A 103 7.17 14.62 -5.91
CA ALA A 103 7.93 15.71 -6.51
C ALA A 103 9.43 15.65 -6.18
N ALA A 104 9.81 15.19 -4.96
CA ALA A 104 11.21 15.05 -4.58
C ALA A 104 11.88 13.90 -5.33
N VAL A 105 11.23 12.74 -5.43
CA VAL A 105 11.75 11.57 -6.14
C VAL A 105 11.89 11.86 -7.63
N ASN A 106 10.88 12.50 -8.24
CA ASN A 106 10.94 12.92 -9.65
C ASN A 106 12.02 13.99 -9.90
N ALA A 107 12.25 14.91 -8.95
CA ALA A 107 13.35 15.88 -9.04
C ALA A 107 14.74 15.22 -9.03
N ALA A 108 14.87 14.00 -8.52
CA ALA A 108 16.08 13.19 -8.59
C ALA A 108 16.28 12.50 -9.96
N GLY A 109 15.40 12.74 -10.93
CA GLY A 109 15.45 12.11 -12.26
C GLY A 109 14.83 10.71 -12.31
N ILE A 110 14.14 10.28 -11.25
CA ILE A 110 13.51 8.97 -11.16
C ILE A 110 12.02 9.14 -11.56
N GLN A 111 11.56 8.37 -12.54
CA GLN A 111 10.14 8.37 -12.91
C GLN A 111 9.31 7.65 -11.85
N PHE A 112 8.82 8.40 -10.90
CA PHE A 112 8.05 7.88 -9.77
C PHE A 112 6.58 8.32 -9.82
N ARG A 113 5.67 7.34 -9.83
CA ARG A 113 4.21 7.52 -9.83
C ARG A 113 3.56 6.72 -8.69
N GLY A 114 4.16 6.80 -7.51
CA GLY A 114 3.73 6.04 -6.34
C GLY A 114 4.42 4.68 -6.20
N TYR A 115 4.23 4.08 -5.04
CA TYR A 115 4.89 2.84 -4.68
C TYR A 115 4.53 1.62 -5.56
N PRO A 116 3.30 1.42 -6.06
CA PRO A 116 3.02 0.26 -6.91
C PRO A 116 3.94 0.17 -8.13
N GLY A 117 4.18 1.31 -8.81
CA GLY A 117 5.10 1.36 -9.95
C GLY A 117 6.56 1.07 -9.56
N LEU A 118 7.02 1.64 -8.43
CA LEU A 118 8.37 1.38 -7.92
C LEU A 118 8.58 -0.09 -7.56
N VAL A 119 7.63 -0.70 -6.83
CA VAL A 119 7.73 -2.11 -6.45
C VAL A 119 7.70 -3.00 -7.67
N ALA A 120 6.84 -2.71 -8.65
CA ALA A 120 6.79 -3.43 -9.92
C ALA A 120 8.14 -3.40 -10.66
N GLU A 121 8.75 -2.22 -10.79
CA GLU A 121 10.05 -2.02 -11.43
C GLU A 121 11.15 -2.81 -10.70
N LEU A 122 11.29 -2.65 -9.39
CA LEU A 122 12.35 -3.28 -8.60
C LEU A 122 12.19 -4.80 -8.44
N THR A 123 10.98 -5.32 -8.65
CA THR A 123 10.71 -6.77 -8.61
C THR A 123 10.65 -7.40 -10.00
N GLY A 124 10.72 -6.62 -11.08
CA GLY A 124 10.53 -7.09 -12.45
C GLY A 124 9.12 -7.59 -12.72
N THR A 125 8.12 -7.11 -11.96
CA THR A 125 6.73 -7.52 -12.13
C THR A 125 6.07 -6.68 -13.22
N PRO A 126 5.36 -7.28 -14.19
CA PRO A 126 4.61 -6.53 -15.20
C PRO A 126 3.54 -5.61 -14.58
N ALA A 127 3.34 -4.44 -15.16
CA ALA A 127 2.40 -3.44 -14.65
C ALA A 127 0.93 -3.93 -14.63
N ASP A 128 0.55 -4.80 -15.55
CA ASP A 128 -0.78 -5.43 -15.64
C ASP A 128 -1.00 -6.56 -14.60
N LYS A 129 0.03 -6.87 -13.80
CA LYS A 129 -0.05 -7.80 -12.68
C LYS A 129 0.10 -7.12 -11.32
N THR A 130 0.37 -5.82 -11.30
CA THR A 130 0.58 -5.04 -10.08
C THR A 130 -0.62 -4.18 -9.77
N PHE A 131 -1.20 -4.35 -8.60
CA PHE A 131 -2.42 -3.67 -8.18
C PHE A 131 -2.25 -3.02 -6.81
N LEU A 132 -3.19 -2.16 -6.44
CA LEU A 132 -3.28 -1.53 -5.13
C LEU A 132 -4.49 -2.09 -4.39
N MET A 133 -4.25 -2.66 -3.21
CA MET A 133 -5.29 -2.97 -2.24
C MET A 133 -5.33 -1.89 -1.17
N LEU A 134 -6.46 -1.22 -1.02
CA LEU A 134 -6.74 -0.38 0.14
C LEU A 134 -7.26 -1.26 1.28
N MET A 135 -6.75 -1.02 2.47
CA MET A 135 -7.15 -1.73 3.68
C MET A 135 -7.65 -0.77 4.75
N SER A 136 -8.73 -1.14 5.40
CA SER A 136 -9.27 -0.47 6.58
C SER A 136 -9.80 -1.54 7.56
N PRO A 137 -10.23 -1.16 8.77
CA PRO A 137 -10.89 -2.11 9.68
C PRO A 137 -12.16 -2.75 9.11
N VAL A 138 -12.79 -2.13 8.10
CA VAL A 138 -14.07 -2.56 7.53
C VAL A 138 -13.89 -3.28 6.19
N TYR A 139 -13.01 -2.77 5.33
CA TYR A 139 -12.90 -3.21 3.94
C TYR A 139 -11.46 -3.48 3.52
N ARG A 140 -11.28 -4.44 2.62
CA ARG A 140 -10.11 -4.59 1.73
C ARG A 140 -10.61 -4.43 0.30
N VAL A 141 -10.15 -3.40 -0.40
CA VAL A 141 -10.65 -3.07 -1.74
C VAL A 141 -9.49 -3.01 -2.71
N VAL A 142 -9.56 -3.81 -3.75
CA VAL A 142 -8.61 -3.79 -4.88
C VAL A 142 -9.26 -3.07 -6.06
N ASN A 143 -8.51 -2.20 -6.72
CA ASN A 143 -8.97 -1.53 -7.94
C ASN A 143 -8.25 -2.12 -9.14
N VAL A 144 -9.01 -2.54 -10.16
CA VAL A 144 -8.46 -3.08 -11.41
C VAL A 144 -7.71 -1.98 -12.17
N THR A 145 -8.29 -0.78 -12.23
CA THR A 145 -7.66 0.44 -12.78
C THR A 145 -7.59 1.51 -11.69
N LEU A 146 -6.56 2.36 -11.71
CA LEU A 146 -6.28 3.21 -10.56
C LEU A 146 -6.10 4.70 -10.95
N HIS A 147 -4.86 5.20 -11.04
CA HIS A 147 -4.55 6.61 -11.23
C HIS A 147 -4.44 6.99 -12.71
N GLU A 148 -5.55 6.95 -13.39
CA GLU A 148 -5.68 7.26 -14.82
C GLU A 148 -7.04 7.91 -15.11
N PRO A 149 -7.20 8.65 -16.20
CA PRO A 149 -8.49 9.20 -16.62
C PRO A 149 -9.53 8.08 -16.77
N LEU A 150 -10.76 8.28 -16.27
CA LEU A 150 -11.80 7.26 -16.30
C LEU A 150 -12.06 6.72 -17.72
N LYS A 151 -11.99 7.56 -18.74
CA LYS A 151 -12.13 7.15 -20.15
C LYS A 151 -11.04 6.13 -20.54
N GLU A 152 -9.81 6.31 -20.09
CA GLU A 152 -8.69 5.41 -20.38
C GLU A 152 -8.83 4.12 -19.58
N ALA A 153 -9.24 4.23 -18.31
CA ALA A 153 -9.57 3.08 -17.46
C ALA A 153 -10.60 2.16 -18.12
N LEU A 154 -11.69 2.73 -18.68
CA LEU A 154 -12.72 1.96 -19.37
C LEU A 154 -12.20 1.25 -20.63
N ILE A 155 -11.27 1.86 -21.35
CA ILE A 155 -10.65 1.24 -22.55
C ILE A 155 -9.71 0.09 -22.16
N ARG A 156 -9.04 0.19 -21.02
CA ARG A 156 -8.10 -0.82 -20.52
C ARG A 156 -8.75 -2.02 -19.87
N LEU A 157 -9.99 -1.87 -19.40
CA LEU A 157 -10.70 -2.95 -18.73
C LEU A 157 -10.98 -4.09 -19.72
N ASP A 158 -10.41 -5.26 -19.43
CA ASP A 158 -10.65 -6.51 -20.15
C ASP A 158 -10.63 -7.71 -19.20
N GLY A 159 -10.99 -8.89 -19.72
CA GLY A 159 -11.00 -10.12 -18.94
C GLY A 159 -9.65 -10.50 -18.34
N PRO A 160 -8.57 -10.51 -19.13
CA PRO A 160 -7.22 -10.79 -18.64
C PRO A 160 -6.77 -9.89 -17.48
N LEU A 161 -7.00 -8.58 -17.54
CA LEU A 161 -6.64 -7.64 -16.48
C LEU A 161 -7.43 -7.90 -15.20
N ILE A 162 -8.74 -8.17 -15.32
CA ILE A 162 -9.59 -8.53 -14.17
C ILE A 162 -9.14 -9.84 -13.55
N LEU A 163 -8.83 -10.86 -14.35
CA LEU A 163 -8.33 -12.14 -13.86
C LEU A 163 -6.98 -11.97 -13.13
N ASN A 164 -6.07 -11.16 -13.67
CA ASN A 164 -4.81 -10.84 -12.98
C ASN A 164 -5.05 -10.15 -11.63
N ALA A 165 -6.01 -9.24 -11.55
CA ALA A 165 -6.39 -8.58 -10.30
C ALA A 165 -7.00 -9.59 -9.29
N LEU A 166 -7.81 -10.54 -9.73
CA LEU A 166 -8.35 -11.61 -8.88
C LEU A 166 -7.24 -12.53 -8.35
N ARG A 167 -6.29 -12.93 -9.19
CA ARG A 167 -5.11 -13.71 -8.76
C ARG A 167 -4.28 -12.96 -7.72
N ALA A 168 -3.96 -11.69 -7.98
CA ALA A 168 -3.23 -10.84 -7.04
C ALA A 168 -3.98 -10.66 -5.72
N THR A 169 -5.31 -10.53 -5.77
CA THR A 169 -6.16 -10.43 -4.57
C THR A 169 -6.13 -11.72 -3.75
N ARG A 170 -6.26 -12.89 -4.38
CA ARG A 170 -6.13 -14.20 -3.73
C ARG A 170 -4.78 -14.32 -3.03
N ASP A 171 -3.69 -14.04 -3.72
CA ASP A 171 -2.33 -14.19 -3.19
C ASP A 171 -2.09 -13.24 -2.01
N ALA A 172 -2.62 -12.02 -2.09
CA ALA A 172 -2.59 -11.07 -0.99
C ALA A 172 -3.42 -11.57 0.22
N LEU A 173 -4.61 -12.12 0.00
CA LEU A 173 -5.42 -12.70 1.08
C LEU A 173 -4.69 -13.87 1.76
N ILE A 174 -4.03 -14.74 0.99
CA ILE A 174 -3.21 -15.83 1.56
C ILE A 174 -2.08 -15.25 2.41
N ALA A 175 -1.34 -14.26 1.90
CA ALA A 175 -0.25 -13.59 2.64
C ALA A 175 -0.74 -12.86 3.90
N LEU A 176 -2.00 -12.41 3.89
CA LEU A 176 -2.69 -11.81 5.04
C LEU A 176 -3.39 -12.84 5.95
N GLY A 177 -3.08 -14.15 5.83
CA GLY A 177 -3.62 -15.19 6.72
C GLY A 177 -5.08 -15.58 6.45
N LEU A 178 -5.63 -15.24 5.29
CA LEU A 178 -6.99 -15.56 4.86
C LEU A 178 -6.99 -16.50 3.66
N PRO A 179 -6.42 -17.73 3.76
CA PRO A 179 -6.43 -18.70 2.68
C PRO A 179 -7.88 -19.09 2.38
N GLY A 180 -8.28 -19.01 1.11
CA GLY A 180 -9.66 -19.27 0.70
C GLY A 180 -10.62 -18.10 0.93
N GLY A 181 -10.12 -16.91 1.23
CA GLY A 181 -10.93 -15.70 1.39
C GLY A 181 -11.83 -15.42 0.19
N ARG A 182 -13.05 -14.94 0.46
CA ARG A 182 -14.09 -14.65 -0.52
C ARG A 182 -13.90 -13.28 -1.14
N ILE A 183 -13.97 -13.18 -2.46
CA ILE A 183 -13.79 -11.92 -3.21
C ILE A 183 -15.11 -11.54 -3.88
N GLY A 184 -15.69 -10.41 -3.46
CA GLY A 184 -16.86 -9.82 -4.13
C GLY A 184 -16.43 -8.94 -5.30
N VAL A 185 -16.94 -9.18 -6.51
CA VAL A 185 -16.57 -8.45 -7.72
C VAL A 185 -17.67 -7.45 -8.09
N CYS A 186 -17.33 -6.17 -8.19
CA CYS A 186 -18.22 -5.14 -8.67
C CYS A 186 -18.52 -5.32 -10.16
N GLY A 187 -19.75 -5.01 -10.57
CA GLY A 187 -20.04 -4.67 -11.96
C GLY A 187 -19.43 -3.31 -12.32
N LEU A 188 -19.33 -3.04 -13.60
CA LEU A 188 -18.92 -1.72 -14.11
C LEU A 188 -20.12 -0.76 -14.17
N ASN A 189 -21.26 -1.29 -14.62
CA ASN A 189 -22.48 -0.52 -14.86
C ASN A 189 -23.47 -0.59 -13.69
N PRO A 190 -24.44 0.32 -13.62
CA PRO A 190 -25.50 0.26 -12.61
C PRO A 190 -26.19 -1.12 -12.63
N HIS A 191 -26.50 -1.65 -11.44
CA HIS A 191 -27.13 -2.95 -11.24
C HIS A 191 -26.39 -4.11 -11.96
N ALA A 192 -25.06 -4.00 -12.11
CA ALA A 192 -24.23 -4.95 -12.87
C ALA A 192 -24.78 -5.21 -14.29
N GLY A 193 -25.15 -4.11 -14.99
CA GLY A 193 -25.60 -4.12 -16.37
C GLY A 193 -27.06 -4.57 -16.59
N GLU A 194 -27.81 -5.02 -15.56
CA GLU A 194 -29.23 -5.47 -15.66
C GLU A 194 -29.45 -6.40 -16.88
N GLY A 195 -28.60 -7.42 -17.02
CA GLY A 195 -28.71 -8.37 -18.16
C GLY A 195 -28.35 -7.78 -19.52
N GLY A 196 -27.65 -6.65 -19.58
CA GLY A 196 -27.25 -5.94 -20.79
C GLY A 196 -28.10 -4.71 -21.11
N LEU A 197 -29.07 -4.37 -20.26
CA LEU A 197 -29.90 -3.17 -20.44
C LEU A 197 -29.12 -1.88 -20.23
N MET A 198 -28.15 -1.88 -19.30
CA MET A 198 -27.36 -0.70 -18.92
C MET A 198 -25.88 -0.83 -19.30
N GLY A 199 -25.55 -1.66 -20.27
CA GLY A 199 -24.17 -1.91 -20.72
C GLY A 199 -23.93 -3.40 -20.90
N ALA A 200 -22.91 -3.72 -21.66
CA ALA A 200 -22.62 -5.11 -22.04
C ALA A 200 -21.36 -5.67 -21.35
N GLU A 201 -20.57 -4.84 -20.68
CA GLU A 201 -19.26 -5.12 -20.18
C GLU A 201 -19.24 -6.30 -19.19
N GLU A 202 -20.30 -6.42 -18.36
CA GLU A 202 -20.45 -7.55 -17.45
C GLU A 202 -20.57 -8.87 -18.19
N GLY A 203 -21.29 -8.87 -19.31
CA GLY A 203 -21.44 -10.04 -20.17
C GLY A 203 -20.24 -10.30 -21.07
N LEU A 204 -19.58 -9.23 -21.54
CA LEU A 204 -18.48 -9.33 -22.48
C LEU A 204 -17.19 -9.87 -21.84
N PHE A 205 -16.84 -9.43 -20.63
CA PHE A 205 -15.56 -9.82 -20.03
C PHE A 205 -15.57 -10.01 -18.50
N ILE A 206 -16.45 -9.36 -17.70
CA ILE A 206 -16.38 -9.48 -16.24
C ILE A 206 -16.81 -10.87 -15.78
N ARG A 207 -17.92 -11.39 -16.30
CA ARG A 207 -18.41 -12.74 -15.95
C ARG A 207 -17.43 -13.84 -16.37
N SER A 208 -16.82 -13.70 -17.55
CA SER A 208 -15.82 -14.66 -18.02
C SER A 208 -14.61 -14.67 -17.09
N ALA A 209 -14.07 -13.50 -16.73
CA ALA A 209 -12.92 -13.40 -15.83
C ALA A 209 -13.22 -14.00 -14.43
N ILE A 210 -14.45 -13.85 -13.92
CA ILE A 210 -14.88 -14.50 -12.67
C ILE A 210 -14.93 -16.03 -12.87
N GLY A 211 -15.47 -16.51 -14.00
CA GLY A 211 -15.50 -17.94 -14.32
C GLY A 211 -14.11 -18.55 -14.36
N ASP A 212 -13.18 -17.93 -15.10
CA ASP A 212 -11.78 -18.35 -15.20
C ASP A 212 -11.11 -18.38 -13.81
N ALA A 213 -11.37 -17.37 -12.97
CA ALA A 213 -10.86 -17.33 -11.61
C ALA A 213 -11.39 -18.48 -10.74
N VAL A 214 -12.68 -18.80 -10.86
CA VAL A 214 -13.31 -19.93 -10.13
C VAL A 214 -12.72 -21.26 -10.59
N GLU A 215 -12.47 -21.44 -11.90
CA GLU A 215 -11.78 -22.64 -12.42
C GLU A 215 -10.35 -22.78 -11.87
N GLU A 216 -9.68 -21.67 -11.56
CA GLU A 216 -8.39 -21.64 -10.87
C GLU A 216 -8.48 -21.83 -9.34
N GLY A 217 -9.67 -22.06 -8.79
CA GLY A 217 -9.90 -22.26 -7.36
C GLY A 217 -9.95 -20.97 -6.55
N ILE A 218 -10.16 -19.80 -7.19
CA ILE A 218 -10.34 -18.52 -6.53
C ILE A 218 -11.81 -18.35 -6.14
N ASN A 219 -12.09 -18.03 -4.87
CA ASN A 219 -13.45 -17.81 -4.38
C ASN A 219 -13.96 -16.42 -4.79
N ALA A 220 -14.21 -16.22 -6.09
CA ALA A 220 -14.71 -14.99 -6.68
C ALA A 220 -16.21 -15.07 -6.95
N TYR A 221 -16.95 -14.03 -6.60
CA TYR A 221 -18.41 -13.95 -6.69
C TYR A 221 -18.84 -12.64 -7.33
N GLY A 222 -19.86 -12.68 -8.21
CA GLY A 222 -20.38 -11.50 -8.89
C GLY A 222 -20.64 -11.72 -10.37
N PRO A 223 -20.66 -10.65 -11.21
CA PRO A 223 -20.59 -9.25 -10.77
C PRO A 223 -21.86 -8.79 -10.05
N TYR A 224 -21.70 -7.92 -9.06
CA TYR A 224 -22.79 -7.31 -8.31
C TYR A 224 -22.83 -5.79 -8.54
N GLY A 225 -23.98 -5.17 -8.39
CA GLY A 225 -24.05 -3.71 -8.28
C GLY A 225 -23.16 -3.22 -7.12
N ALA A 226 -22.27 -2.26 -7.39
CA ALA A 226 -21.27 -1.84 -6.40
C ALA A 226 -21.89 -1.29 -5.12
N ASP A 227 -23.00 -0.55 -5.24
CA ASP A 227 -23.75 0.00 -4.12
C ASP A 227 -24.28 -1.09 -3.17
N ALA A 228 -24.89 -2.14 -3.69
CA ALA A 228 -25.36 -3.28 -2.93
C ALA A 228 -24.19 -4.09 -2.34
N LEU A 229 -23.16 -4.37 -3.15
CA LEU A 229 -22.03 -5.18 -2.75
C LEU A 229 -21.30 -4.60 -1.51
N PHE A 230 -21.07 -3.31 -1.47
CA PHE A 230 -20.42 -2.66 -0.32
C PHE A 230 -21.34 -2.56 0.92
N ALA A 231 -22.66 -2.67 0.75
CA ALA A 231 -23.59 -2.67 1.86
C ALA A 231 -23.56 -3.98 2.66
N ASP A 232 -23.40 -5.13 1.99
CA ASP A 232 -23.58 -6.45 2.62
C ASP A 232 -22.38 -6.90 3.46
N ARG A 233 -21.16 -6.43 3.17
CA ARG A 233 -19.91 -6.75 3.92
C ARG A 233 -19.63 -8.25 4.13
N GLU A 234 -20.08 -9.09 3.24
CA GLU A 234 -19.93 -10.55 3.34
C GLU A 234 -18.60 -11.09 2.82
N PHE A 235 -17.76 -10.25 2.23
CA PHE A 235 -16.54 -10.65 1.53
C PHE A 235 -15.28 -10.25 2.29
N ASP A 236 -14.23 -11.05 2.14
CA ASP A 236 -12.92 -10.77 2.72
C ASP A 236 -12.17 -9.68 1.94
N ALA A 237 -12.46 -9.58 0.64
CA ALA A 237 -12.01 -8.50 -0.23
C ALA A 237 -13.04 -8.16 -1.29
N TYR A 238 -12.93 -6.96 -1.84
CA TYR A 238 -13.79 -6.40 -2.89
C TYR A 238 -12.93 -6.01 -4.08
N LEU A 239 -13.33 -6.40 -5.29
CA LEU A 239 -12.69 -6.00 -6.53
C LEU A 239 -13.53 -4.94 -7.22
N ALA A 240 -13.05 -3.71 -7.26
CA ALA A 240 -13.64 -2.57 -7.95
C ALA A 240 -13.00 -2.39 -9.33
N MET A 241 -13.78 -1.97 -10.33
CA MET A 241 -13.30 -1.81 -11.70
C MET A 241 -12.44 -0.55 -11.87
N TYR A 242 -12.74 0.53 -11.15
CA TYR A 242 -12.03 1.80 -11.27
C TYR A 242 -11.89 2.51 -9.91
N HIS A 243 -11.02 3.52 -9.88
CA HIS A 243 -10.57 4.20 -8.68
C HIS A 243 -11.71 4.61 -7.74
N ASP A 244 -12.66 5.44 -8.16
CA ASP A 244 -13.66 6.01 -7.27
C ASP A 244 -14.69 4.97 -6.78
N GLN A 245 -14.95 3.93 -7.60
CA GLN A 245 -15.81 2.83 -7.21
C GLN A 245 -15.32 2.13 -5.93
N GLY A 246 -13.99 1.99 -5.77
CA GLY A 246 -13.39 1.34 -4.60
C GLY A 246 -12.97 2.31 -3.50
N HIS A 247 -12.46 3.50 -3.86
CA HIS A 247 -11.93 4.45 -2.90
C HIS A 247 -13.00 5.17 -2.08
N ILE A 248 -14.14 5.50 -2.69
CA ILE A 248 -15.23 6.21 -1.99
C ILE A 248 -15.77 5.37 -0.83
N PRO A 249 -16.20 4.10 -1.03
CA PRO A 249 -16.74 3.30 0.06
C PRO A 249 -15.77 3.16 1.24
N ILE A 250 -14.51 2.85 0.98
CA ILE A 250 -13.53 2.63 2.04
C ILE A 250 -13.20 3.92 2.81
N LYS A 251 -13.10 5.06 2.12
CA LYS A 251 -12.81 6.35 2.77
C LYS A 251 -14.00 6.90 3.55
N VAL A 252 -15.21 6.63 3.09
CA VAL A 252 -16.44 7.00 3.83
C VAL A 252 -16.63 6.13 5.06
N ALA A 253 -16.42 4.81 4.95
CA ALA A 253 -16.59 3.89 6.07
C ALA A 253 -15.48 4.00 7.13
N SER A 254 -14.27 4.39 6.72
CA SER A 254 -13.10 4.43 7.61
C SER A 254 -12.24 5.69 7.36
N PRO A 255 -12.73 6.88 7.72
CA PRO A 255 -12.00 8.13 7.50
C PRO A 255 -10.63 8.11 8.18
N ARG A 256 -9.56 8.40 7.44
CA ARG A 256 -8.16 8.47 7.93
C ARG A 256 -7.58 7.18 8.51
N GLN A 257 -8.23 6.02 8.34
CA GLN A 257 -7.75 4.72 8.81
C GLN A 257 -7.36 3.77 7.68
N ALA A 258 -7.47 4.23 6.44
CA ALA A 258 -7.05 3.44 5.29
C ALA A 258 -5.51 3.43 5.16
N SER A 259 -4.97 2.26 4.87
CA SER A 259 -3.61 2.04 4.39
C SER A 259 -3.65 1.43 2.99
N ALA A 260 -2.53 1.43 2.31
CA ALA A 260 -2.41 0.88 0.97
C ALA A 260 -1.38 -0.25 0.95
N ILE A 261 -1.65 -1.32 0.22
CA ILE A 261 -0.72 -2.42 -0.01
C ILE A 261 -0.59 -2.64 -1.51
N THR A 262 0.64 -2.69 -2.01
CA THR A 262 0.94 -3.16 -3.37
C THR A 262 0.86 -4.67 -3.38
N ILE A 263 0.07 -5.22 -4.28
CA ILE A 263 -0.19 -6.65 -4.44
C ILE A 263 0.12 -7.12 -5.87
N GLY A 264 0.23 -8.44 -6.07
CA GLY A 264 0.60 -9.02 -7.37
C GLY A 264 2.11 -9.03 -7.61
N THR A 265 2.90 -8.57 -6.66
CA THR A 265 4.36 -8.61 -6.65
C THR A 265 4.87 -9.65 -5.65
N PRO A 266 6.12 -10.15 -5.78
CA PRO A 266 6.68 -11.12 -4.81
C PRO A 266 6.96 -10.51 -3.43
N VAL A 267 6.79 -9.19 -3.26
CA VAL A 267 7.04 -8.46 -2.02
C VAL A 267 5.74 -7.87 -1.50
N LEU A 268 5.38 -8.17 -0.25
CA LEU A 268 4.28 -7.51 0.42
C LEU A 268 4.72 -6.09 0.85
N PHE A 269 4.25 -5.08 0.13
CA PHE A 269 4.66 -3.70 0.32
C PHE A 269 3.47 -2.82 0.69
N GLY A 270 3.45 -2.34 1.94
CA GLY A 270 2.44 -1.43 2.43
C GLY A 270 2.92 0.02 2.55
N SER A 271 1.98 0.94 2.58
CA SER A 271 2.23 2.35 2.85
C SER A 271 1.02 3.00 3.51
N VAL A 272 1.23 4.20 4.03
CA VAL A 272 0.14 5.05 4.50
C VAL A 272 -0.59 5.68 3.31
N ALA A 273 -1.89 5.95 3.47
CA ALA A 273 -2.72 6.55 2.43
C ALA A 273 -2.80 8.09 2.54
N HIS A 274 -1.70 8.75 2.94
CA HIS A 274 -1.60 10.22 3.02
C HIS A 274 -0.21 10.70 2.63
N GLY A 275 -0.10 11.98 2.26
CA GLY A 275 1.17 12.61 1.88
C GLY A 275 2.11 12.91 3.05
N SER A 276 3.28 13.44 2.74
CA SER A 276 4.39 13.71 3.66
C SER A 276 4.20 14.91 4.58
N ALA A 277 3.17 15.76 4.36
CA ALA A 277 2.84 16.93 5.20
C ALA A 277 4.07 17.81 5.49
N LEU A 278 4.71 18.30 4.42
CA LEU A 278 5.96 19.07 4.49
C LEU A 278 5.88 20.31 5.38
N ASP A 279 4.70 20.91 5.48
CA ASP A 279 4.39 22.09 6.29
C ASP A 279 4.59 21.87 7.79
N ILE A 280 4.48 20.63 8.27
CA ILE A 280 4.68 20.26 9.68
C ILE A 280 5.96 19.44 9.92
N ALA A 281 6.80 19.26 8.90
CA ALA A 281 8.05 18.52 9.04
C ALA A 281 8.97 19.16 10.12
N GLY A 282 9.52 18.34 11.01
CA GLY A 282 10.35 18.79 12.14
C GLY A 282 9.59 19.46 13.29
N LYS A 283 8.27 19.65 13.21
CA LYS A 283 7.49 20.33 14.25
C LYS A 283 6.91 19.39 15.32
N GLY A 284 7.06 18.10 15.17
CA GLY A 284 6.51 17.12 16.11
C GLY A 284 4.98 17.00 16.14
N LEU A 285 4.26 17.58 15.15
CA LEU A 285 2.79 17.63 15.13
C LEU A 285 2.14 16.41 14.48
N ALA A 286 2.88 15.67 13.63
CA ALA A 286 2.34 14.49 12.94
C ALA A 286 1.91 13.41 13.94
N THR A 287 0.73 12.81 13.70
CA THR A 287 0.26 11.65 14.45
C THR A 287 0.82 10.35 13.88
N PRO A 288 1.17 9.34 14.70
CA PRO A 288 1.64 8.04 14.22
C PRO A 288 0.51 7.10 13.76
N ALA A 289 -0.75 7.44 13.99
CA ALA A 289 -1.89 6.53 13.88
C ALA A 289 -1.97 5.78 12.54
N ALA A 290 -1.78 6.47 11.42
CA ALA A 290 -1.83 5.84 10.10
C ALA A 290 -0.68 4.83 9.88
N MET A 291 0.53 5.14 10.35
CA MET A 291 1.68 4.23 10.28
C MET A 291 1.47 3.00 11.18
N VAL A 292 1.00 3.20 12.40
CA VAL A 292 0.66 2.12 13.32
C VAL A 292 -0.41 1.21 12.70
N GLN A 293 -1.45 1.80 12.11
CA GLN A 293 -2.51 1.02 11.45
C GLN A 293 -1.97 0.25 10.23
N ALA A 294 -1.10 0.86 9.42
CA ALA A 294 -0.49 0.19 8.27
C ALA A 294 0.38 -1.01 8.71
N LEU A 295 1.16 -0.86 9.77
CA LEU A 295 1.94 -1.95 10.37
C LEU A 295 1.03 -3.08 10.87
N LYS A 296 -0.04 -2.75 11.62
CA LYS A 296 -1.01 -3.73 12.14
C LYS A 296 -1.76 -4.45 11.01
N ASN A 297 -2.17 -3.73 9.97
CA ASN A 297 -2.88 -4.33 8.84
C ASN A 297 -2.05 -5.41 8.13
N ILE A 298 -0.73 -5.23 8.06
CA ILE A 298 0.17 -6.23 7.49
C ILE A 298 0.47 -7.37 8.47
N ALA A 299 0.62 -7.08 9.76
CA ALA A 299 0.92 -8.09 10.78
C ALA A 299 -0.27 -9.00 11.11
N ASN A 300 -1.49 -8.45 11.15
CA ASN A 300 -2.72 -9.21 11.45
C ASN A 300 -3.14 -10.15 10.31
N GLY A 301 -2.38 -10.18 9.26
CA GLY A 301 -2.50 -11.17 8.20
C GLY A 301 -1.72 -12.47 8.45
N LYS A 302 -1.37 -12.75 9.70
CA LYS A 302 -0.73 -14.02 10.08
C LYS A 302 -1.61 -14.79 11.04
#